data_3da005b62e4e83e32edf2409f26abc03
#
_entry.id   3da005b62e4e83e32edf2409f26abc03
#
_cell.length_a   1.000
_cell.length_b   1.000
_cell.length_c   1.000
_cell.angle_alpha   90.00
_cell.angle_beta   90.00
_cell.angle_gamma   90.00
#
_symmetry.space_group_name_H-M   'P 1'
#
loop_
_entity.id
_entity.type
_entity.pdbx_description
1 polymer ?
#
loop_
_entity_poly.entity_id
_entity_poly.type
_entity_poly.pdbx_seq_one_letter_code
_entity_poly.pdbx_strand_id
1 'polypeptide(L)'
;MAWTGDHMTEIHELGVAESAKKIREGSLSSVELAEALLTRIKAHSELKAWVYLDRDAVLAAAQTCDAAHRKGEGKGALHGVPVALKDIYCTAGIPTTACSKVYANHVPNEDATSVVRLKAAGAI
;
A
#
# COMPACT_ATOMS: atom_id res chain seq x y z
N MET A 1 -0.99 -13.90 -36.18
CA MET A 1 -1.35 -14.70 -34.99
C MET A 1 -1.99 -13.74 -33.98
N ALA A 2 -3.32 -13.76 -33.89
CA ALA A 2 -4.08 -12.86 -33.04
C ALA A 2 -3.95 -13.34 -31.60
N TRP A 3 -3.44 -12.49 -30.74
CA TRP A 3 -3.41 -12.69 -29.29
C TRP A 3 -4.80 -12.39 -28.74
N THR A 4 -5.67 -13.40 -28.68
CA THR A 4 -6.97 -13.33 -28.05
C THR A 4 -6.86 -13.99 -26.67
N GLY A 5 -6.32 -13.27 -25.74
CA GLY A 5 -6.36 -13.62 -24.33
C GLY A 5 -7.04 -12.49 -23.58
N ASP A 6 -8.30 -12.68 -23.29
CA ASP A 6 -9.05 -11.89 -22.31
C ASP A 6 -8.48 -12.27 -20.92
N HIS A 7 -7.24 -11.82 -20.65
CA HIS A 7 -6.66 -11.91 -19.33
C HIS A 7 -7.34 -10.83 -18.50
N MET A 8 -8.35 -11.23 -17.74
CA MET A 8 -8.78 -10.41 -16.60
C MET A 8 -7.53 -10.09 -15.78
N THR A 9 -7.10 -8.85 -15.83
CA THR A 9 -5.93 -8.40 -15.06
C THR A 9 -6.17 -8.70 -13.60
N GLU A 10 -5.30 -9.51 -13.01
CA GLU A 10 -5.37 -9.83 -11.59
C GLU A 10 -5.24 -8.53 -10.77
N ILE A 11 -5.99 -8.39 -9.69
CA ILE A 11 -6.01 -7.15 -8.87
C ILE A 11 -4.59 -6.71 -8.47
N HIS A 12 -3.73 -7.65 -8.13
CA HIS A 12 -2.34 -7.37 -7.73
C HIS A 12 -1.42 -6.91 -8.89
N GLU A 13 -1.88 -7.01 -10.14
CA GLU A 13 -1.15 -6.57 -11.34
C GLU A 13 -1.56 -5.16 -11.79
N LEU A 14 -2.58 -4.58 -11.18
CA LEU A 14 -3.03 -3.22 -11.48
C LEU A 14 -1.93 -2.20 -11.20
N GLY A 15 -1.72 -1.28 -12.12
CA GLY A 15 -0.86 -0.13 -11.90
C GLY A 15 -1.47 0.86 -10.90
N VAL A 16 -0.63 1.72 -10.32
CA VAL A 16 -1.06 2.70 -9.30
C VAL A 16 -2.20 3.60 -9.79
N ALA A 17 -2.06 4.13 -11.02
CA ALA A 17 -3.08 5.03 -11.60
C ALA A 17 -4.42 4.32 -11.82
N GLU A 18 -4.38 3.07 -12.27
CA GLU A 18 -5.58 2.28 -12.50
C GLU A 18 -6.24 1.88 -11.18
N SER A 19 -5.47 1.46 -10.18
CA SER A 19 -5.96 1.17 -8.83
C SER A 19 -6.65 2.39 -8.22
N ALA A 20 -6.01 3.56 -8.27
CA ALA A 20 -6.57 4.81 -7.76
C ALA A 20 -7.86 5.20 -8.50
N LYS A 21 -7.91 5.01 -9.82
CA LYS A 21 -9.10 5.25 -10.64
C LYS A 21 -10.25 4.34 -10.22
N LYS A 22 -10.00 3.02 -10.15
CA LYS A 22 -11.03 2.02 -9.78
C LYS A 22 -11.58 2.23 -8.38
N ILE A 23 -10.72 2.60 -7.40
CA ILE A 23 -11.17 2.94 -6.04
C ILE A 23 -12.05 4.18 -6.06
N ARG A 24 -11.65 5.23 -6.78
CA ARG A 24 -12.44 6.47 -6.89
C ARG A 24 -13.80 6.26 -7.58
N GLU A 25 -13.86 5.35 -8.54
CA GLU A 25 -15.09 4.98 -9.26
C GLU A 25 -15.95 3.96 -8.48
N GLY A 26 -15.43 3.40 -7.37
CA GLY A 26 -16.13 2.42 -6.55
C GLY A 26 -16.20 1.00 -7.16
N SER A 27 -15.44 0.73 -8.23
CA SER A 27 -15.35 -0.59 -8.87
C SER A 27 -14.30 -1.51 -8.22
N LEU A 28 -13.51 -0.99 -7.30
CA LEU A 28 -12.55 -1.71 -6.47
C LEU A 28 -12.54 -1.06 -5.09
N SER A 29 -12.52 -1.85 -4.01
CA SER A 29 -12.31 -1.32 -2.67
C SER A 29 -10.82 -1.32 -2.31
N SER A 30 -10.44 -0.43 -1.38
CA SER A 30 -9.08 -0.43 -0.82
C SER A 30 -8.76 -1.73 -0.12
N VAL A 31 -9.76 -2.35 0.54
CA VAL A 31 -9.60 -3.64 1.21
C VAL A 31 -9.30 -4.75 0.21
N GLU A 32 -10.06 -4.86 -0.89
CA GLU A 32 -9.81 -5.88 -1.92
C GLU A 32 -8.41 -5.76 -2.51
N LEU A 33 -7.97 -4.53 -2.81
CA LEU A 33 -6.62 -4.29 -3.31
C LEU A 33 -5.55 -4.68 -2.28
N ALA A 34 -5.72 -4.28 -1.02
CA ALA A 34 -4.79 -4.61 0.06
C ALA A 34 -4.71 -6.13 0.29
N GLU A 35 -5.84 -6.84 0.31
CA GLU A 35 -5.88 -8.29 0.47
C GLU A 35 -5.20 -9.02 -0.69
N ALA A 36 -5.43 -8.61 -1.93
CA ALA A 36 -4.77 -9.19 -3.10
C ALA A 36 -3.24 -9.03 -3.02
N LEU A 37 -2.76 -7.83 -2.68
CA LEU A 37 -1.33 -7.54 -2.51
C LEU A 37 -0.72 -8.33 -1.34
N LEU A 38 -1.37 -8.36 -0.18
CA LEU A 38 -0.90 -9.11 0.99
C LEU A 38 -0.88 -10.61 0.74
N THR A 39 -1.82 -11.13 -0.02
CA THR A 39 -1.85 -12.54 -0.46
C THR A 39 -0.67 -12.83 -1.38
N ARG A 40 -0.38 -11.94 -2.33
CA ARG A 40 0.78 -12.05 -3.22
C ARG A 40 2.10 -12.02 -2.46
N ILE A 41 2.25 -11.10 -1.50
CA ILE A 41 3.42 -11.02 -0.63
C ILE A 41 3.63 -12.33 0.15
N LYS A 42 2.55 -12.88 0.72
CA LYS A 42 2.62 -14.15 1.46
C LYS A 42 3.03 -15.32 0.56
N ALA A 43 2.50 -15.38 -0.66
CA ALA A 43 2.81 -16.43 -1.63
C ALA A 43 4.28 -16.44 -2.07
N HIS A 44 4.98 -15.31 -1.91
CA HIS A 44 6.40 -15.14 -2.29
C HIS A 44 7.28 -14.79 -1.07
N SER A 45 6.95 -15.32 0.09
CA SER A 45 7.69 -15.07 1.34
C SER A 45 9.16 -15.53 1.27
N GLU A 46 9.49 -16.47 0.39
CA GLU A 46 10.85 -16.94 0.13
C GLU A 46 11.79 -15.84 -0.39
N LEU A 47 11.25 -14.81 -1.02
CA LEU A 47 12.04 -13.67 -1.52
C LEU A 47 12.58 -12.78 -0.39
N LYS A 48 12.03 -12.87 0.82
CA LYS A 48 12.42 -12.05 2.00
C LYS A 48 12.51 -10.56 1.67
N ALA A 49 11.59 -10.07 0.82
CA ALA A 49 11.59 -8.70 0.33
C ALA A 49 11.14 -7.67 1.38
N TRP A 50 10.47 -8.12 2.45
CA TRP A 50 9.89 -7.25 3.46
C TRP A 50 10.68 -7.31 4.76
N VAL A 51 11.18 -6.16 5.22
CA VAL A 51 11.81 -6.00 6.53
C VAL A 51 10.75 -5.82 7.63
N TYR A 52 9.70 -5.07 7.31
CA TYR A 52 8.55 -4.85 8.18
C TYR A 52 7.26 -4.88 7.36
N LEU A 53 6.26 -5.57 7.85
CA LEU A 53 4.91 -5.59 7.29
C LEU A 53 3.91 -5.92 8.40
N ASP A 54 3.03 -4.98 8.69
CA ASP A 54 1.90 -5.18 9.60
C ASP A 54 0.61 -5.32 8.78
N ARG A 55 0.20 -6.59 8.57
CA ARG A 55 -1.01 -6.93 7.80
C ARG A 55 -2.26 -6.29 8.38
N ASP A 56 -2.42 -6.34 9.69
CA ASP A 56 -3.64 -5.88 10.36
C ASP A 56 -3.75 -4.36 10.30
N ALA A 57 -2.63 -3.66 10.48
CA ALA A 57 -2.58 -2.20 10.30
C ALA A 57 -2.91 -1.78 8.87
N VAL A 58 -2.40 -2.48 7.85
CA VAL A 58 -2.72 -2.21 6.44
C VAL A 58 -4.21 -2.39 6.18
N LEU A 59 -4.80 -3.48 6.64
CA LEU A 59 -6.25 -3.74 6.44
C LEU A 59 -7.12 -2.75 7.19
N ALA A 60 -6.76 -2.36 8.41
CA ALA A 60 -7.48 -1.33 9.16
C ALA A 60 -7.45 0.03 8.45
N ALA A 61 -6.29 0.41 7.88
CA ALA A 61 -6.17 1.63 7.08
C ALA A 61 -7.02 1.56 5.81
N ALA A 62 -7.04 0.42 5.11
CA ALA A 62 -7.86 0.19 3.93
C ALA A 62 -9.36 0.30 4.25
N GLN A 63 -9.82 -0.30 5.34
CA GLN A 63 -11.20 -0.19 5.82
C GLN A 63 -11.60 1.26 6.11
N THR A 64 -10.68 2.03 6.71
CA THR A 64 -10.88 3.46 6.99
C THR A 64 -11.04 4.25 5.69
N CYS A 65 -10.22 3.96 4.66
CA CYS A 65 -10.33 4.57 3.35
C CYS A 65 -11.67 4.25 2.67
N ASP A 66 -12.10 2.98 2.70
CA ASP A 66 -13.38 2.57 2.12
C ASP A 66 -14.57 3.24 2.85
N ALA A 67 -14.48 3.38 4.17
CA ALA A 67 -15.51 4.10 4.95
C ALA A 67 -15.57 5.57 4.58
N ALA A 68 -14.43 6.24 4.42
CA ALA A 68 -14.34 7.63 3.98
C ALA A 68 -14.90 7.79 2.55
N HIS A 69 -14.53 6.87 1.64
CA HIS A 69 -15.04 6.90 0.26
C HIS A 69 -16.57 6.83 0.22
N ARG A 70 -17.20 5.92 0.98
CA ARG A 70 -18.66 5.81 1.06
C ARG A 70 -19.36 7.07 1.57
N LYS A 71 -18.67 7.90 2.35
CA LYS A 71 -19.17 9.21 2.82
C LYS A 71 -18.88 10.36 1.87
N GLY A 72 -18.18 10.11 0.75
CA GLY A 72 -17.71 11.17 -0.16
C GLY A 72 -16.51 11.96 0.40
N GLU A 73 -15.82 11.43 1.40
CA GLU A 73 -14.67 12.05 2.09
C GLU A 73 -13.31 11.52 1.59
N GLY A 74 -13.25 11.00 0.36
CA GLY A 74 -12.01 10.49 -0.23
C GLY A 74 -10.92 11.57 -0.29
N LYS A 75 -9.68 11.21 0.06
CA LYS A 75 -8.55 12.15 0.17
C LYS A 75 -7.51 11.91 -0.91
N GLY A 76 -7.27 12.92 -1.74
CA GLY A 76 -6.14 12.96 -2.67
C GLY A 76 -6.16 11.92 -3.80
N ALA A 77 -5.13 11.98 -4.63
CA ALA A 77 -5.04 11.20 -5.85
C ALA A 77 -4.74 9.71 -5.61
N LEU A 78 -4.20 9.36 -4.45
CA LEU A 78 -3.82 7.99 -4.07
C LEU A 78 -4.72 7.41 -2.97
N HIS A 79 -5.93 7.96 -2.79
CA HIS A 79 -6.83 7.52 -1.74
C HIS A 79 -7.02 6.01 -1.72
N GLY A 80 -6.61 5.37 -0.62
CA GLY A 80 -6.78 3.94 -0.40
C GLY A 80 -5.83 3.02 -1.18
N VAL A 81 -4.81 3.58 -1.85
CA VAL A 81 -3.80 2.80 -2.58
C VAL A 81 -2.65 2.43 -1.65
N PRO A 82 -2.34 1.14 -1.43
CA PRO A 82 -1.19 0.72 -0.66
C PRO A 82 0.13 1.07 -1.37
N VAL A 83 1.10 1.59 -0.62
CA VAL A 83 2.42 1.94 -1.12
C VAL A 83 3.50 1.29 -0.28
N ALA A 84 4.40 0.55 -0.93
CA ALA A 84 5.58 0.02 -0.29
C ALA A 84 6.69 1.07 -0.25
N LEU A 85 7.35 1.17 0.90
CA LEU A 85 8.48 2.08 1.12
C LEU A 85 9.77 1.28 1.29
N LYS A 86 10.85 1.78 0.71
CA LYS A 86 12.17 1.23 1.00
C LYS A 86 12.54 1.51 2.47
N ASP A 87 13.23 0.56 3.10
CA ASP A 87 13.66 0.63 4.52
C ASP A 87 14.77 1.67 4.77
N ILE A 88 14.68 2.82 4.14
CA ILE A 88 15.50 4.02 4.36
C ILE A 88 14.65 5.27 4.60
N TYR A 89 13.34 5.18 4.31
CA TYR A 89 12.42 6.30 4.52
C TYR A 89 11.89 6.26 5.95
N CYS A 90 12.29 7.21 6.77
CA CYS A 90 11.77 7.34 8.13
C CYS A 90 10.24 7.39 8.11
N THR A 91 9.63 6.47 8.84
CA THR A 91 8.18 6.44 9.05
C THR A 91 7.91 6.41 10.53
N ALA A 92 7.24 7.42 11.04
CA ALA A 92 7.00 7.60 12.47
C ALA A 92 6.35 6.36 13.09
N GLY A 93 6.94 5.84 14.17
CA GLY A 93 6.45 4.68 14.89
C GLY A 93 6.71 3.31 14.22
N ILE A 94 7.38 3.28 13.07
CA ILE A 94 7.68 2.05 12.34
C ILE A 94 9.20 1.85 12.26
N PRO A 95 9.73 0.64 12.56
CA PRO A 95 11.17 0.38 12.45
C PRO A 95 11.72 0.75 11.07
N THR A 96 12.77 1.55 11.03
CA THR A 96 13.47 1.98 9.81
C THR A 96 14.95 1.67 9.99
N THR A 97 15.41 0.58 9.37
CA THR A 97 16.68 -0.04 9.74
C THR A 97 17.80 0.22 8.72
N ALA A 98 17.48 0.72 7.54
CA ALA A 98 18.41 0.86 6.41
C ALA A 98 19.19 -0.46 6.13
N CYS A 99 18.57 -1.60 6.43
CA CYS A 99 19.20 -2.94 6.38
C CYS A 99 20.49 -3.03 7.20
N SER A 100 20.67 -2.20 8.22
CA SER A 100 21.87 -2.12 9.06
C SER A 100 21.59 -2.63 10.47
N LYS A 101 22.50 -3.46 10.99
CA LYS A 101 22.45 -3.92 12.39
C LYS A 101 22.57 -2.79 13.38
N VAL A 102 23.23 -1.68 13.03
CA VAL A 102 23.36 -0.48 13.85
C VAL A 102 21.99 0.16 14.09
N TYR A 103 21.12 0.12 13.10
CA TYR A 103 19.77 0.69 13.15
C TYR A 103 18.66 -0.33 13.40
N ALA A 104 19.00 -1.57 13.80
CA ALA A 104 18.02 -2.63 14.00
C ALA A 104 16.83 -2.27 14.90
N ASN A 105 17.07 -1.41 15.89
CA ASN A 105 16.07 -0.95 16.86
C ASN A 105 15.66 0.53 16.64
N HIS A 106 16.03 1.10 15.50
CA HIS A 106 15.71 2.51 15.23
C HIS A 106 14.24 2.64 14.81
N VAL A 107 13.46 3.34 15.63
CA VAL A 107 12.08 3.72 15.35
C VAL A 107 12.03 5.25 15.30
N PRO A 108 11.87 5.86 14.11
CA PRO A 108 11.78 7.31 13.99
C PRO A 108 10.51 7.84 14.64
N ASN A 109 10.58 9.07 15.13
CA ASN A 109 9.45 9.81 15.69
C ASN A 109 8.79 10.76 14.68
N GLU A 110 9.39 10.90 13.49
CA GLU A 110 8.91 11.76 12.41
C GLU A 110 8.91 11.02 11.08
N ASP A 111 7.94 11.40 10.23
CA ASP A 111 7.89 10.92 8.86
C ASP A 111 8.87 11.69 7.96
N ALA A 112 9.53 11.01 7.05
CA ALA A 112 10.24 11.64 5.94
C ALA A 112 9.26 12.46 5.07
N THR A 113 9.74 13.53 4.45
CA THR A 113 8.91 14.40 3.59
C THR A 113 8.13 13.64 2.52
N SER A 114 8.75 12.63 1.91
CA SER A 114 8.08 11.75 0.92
C SER A 114 6.91 11.00 1.54
N VAL A 115 7.07 10.49 2.77
CA VAL A 115 6.03 9.77 3.51
C VAL A 115 4.87 10.70 3.86
N VAL A 116 5.18 11.91 4.34
CA VAL A 116 4.16 12.96 4.60
C VAL A 116 3.33 13.24 3.35
N ARG A 117 4.00 13.39 2.20
CA ARG A 117 3.32 13.67 0.92
C ARG A 117 2.46 12.51 0.43
N LEU A 118 2.92 11.27 0.57
CA LEU A 118 2.14 10.07 0.22
C LEU A 118 0.90 9.95 1.10
N LYS A 119 1.03 10.12 2.42
CA LYS A 119 -0.10 10.14 3.35
C LYS A 119 -1.09 11.26 3.04
N ALA A 120 -0.60 12.46 2.71
CA ALA A 120 -1.45 13.59 2.30
C ALA A 120 -2.20 13.32 0.99
N ALA A 121 -1.61 12.55 0.09
CA ALA A 121 -2.28 12.09 -1.13
C ALA A 121 -3.29 10.95 -0.89
N GLY A 122 -3.42 10.46 0.34
CA GLY A 122 -4.37 9.43 0.74
C GLY A 122 -3.85 7.99 0.59
N ALA A 123 -2.56 7.79 0.34
CA ALA A 123 -1.94 6.45 0.28
C ALA A 123 -1.96 5.75 1.66
N ILE A 124 -1.99 4.42 1.62
CA ILE A 124 -1.87 3.54 2.78
C ILE A 124 -0.43 3.01 2.87
#